data_c0f98a897bdf75030bfc76db0769676b
#
_entry.id   c0f98a897bdf75030bfc76db0769676b
#
_cell.length_a   1.000
_cell.length_b   1.000
_cell.length_c   1.000
_cell.angle_alpha   90.00
_cell.angle_beta   90.00
_cell.angle_gamma   90.00
#
_symmetry.space_group_name_H-M   'P 1'
#
loop_
_entity.id
_entity.type
_entity.pdbx_description
1 polymer ?
#
loop_
_entity_poly.entity_id
_entity_poly.type
_entity_poly.pdbx_seq_one_letter_code
_entity_poly.pdbx_strand_id
1 'polypeptide(L)'
;MGLFSKIFSNARKPEGFFGRMMVNGMNGGSHARMAQWGLSFVDVAQEAGVLDIGCGGGANIARLLRRCPKGTVQGIDYSPVSVKKSQEVNAAAIAAGRCKVQEGSAATLPYADGEFDLVTAFETVYFWPGIEECFRGVLRVLKEGGRFLIVNEDDGLTGNNEKWEKMIDGMHTYTPDELRTHLTAAGFRDIAVHTNDQHHWLCATAAK
;
A
#
# COMPACT_ATOMS: atom_id res chain seq x y z
N MET A 1 14.99 20.74 -15.82
CA MET A 1 14.64 19.79 -14.74
C MET A 1 15.94 19.17 -14.23
N GLY A 2 16.32 19.45 -13.00
CA GLY A 2 17.60 19.01 -12.43
C GLY A 2 17.62 17.52 -12.12
N LEU A 3 18.83 16.93 -12.01
CA LEU A 3 19.05 15.52 -11.67
C LEU A 3 18.30 15.10 -10.37
N PHE A 4 18.24 16.00 -9.40
CA PHE A 4 17.51 15.81 -8.14
C PHE A 4 15.98 15.65 -8.35
N SER A 5 15.36 16.46 -9.20
CA SER A 5 13.93 16.34 -9.52
C SER A 5 13.58 14.97 -10.13
N LYS A 6 14.45 14.39 -10.95
CA LYS A 6 14.27 13.03 -11.51
C LYS A 6 14.42 11.91 -10.46
N ILE A 7 15.25 12.09 -9.45
CA ILE A 7 15.42 11.10 -8.37
C ILE A 7 14.16 11.07 -7.52
N PHE A 8 13.56 12.22 -7.20
CA PHE A 8 12.36 12.30 -6.36
C PHE A 8 11.08 11.92 -7.12
N SER A 9 10.98 12.18 -8.44
CA SER A 9 9.86 11.68 -9.24
C SER A 9 9.81 10.14 -9.30
N ASN A 10 10.96 9.46 -9.13
CA ASN A 10 11.03 8.01 -8.99
C ASN A 10 10.45 7.48 -7.66
N ALA A 11 10.27 8.30 -6.62
CA ALA A 11 9.58 7.88 -5.41
C ALA A 11 8.09 7.62 -5.69
N ARG A 12 7.49 8.47 -6.54
CA ARG A 12 6.09 8.30 -6.97
C ARG A 12 5.96 7.21 -8.04
N LYS A 13 6.76 7.24 -9.10
CA LYS A 13 6.73 6.27 -10.21
C LYS A 13 8.14 5.82 -10.55
N PRO A 14 8.62 4.69 -9.97
CA PRO A 14 9.94 4.15 -10.29
C PRO A 14 10.07 3.84 -11.79
N GLU A 15 11.05 4.47 -12.46
CA GLU A 15 11.35 4.23 -13.87
C GLU A 15 12.85 4.02 -14.10
N GLY A 16 13.20 3.23 -15.10
CA GLY A 16 14.57 2.99 -15.53
C GLY A 16 15.48 2.36 -14.47
N PHE A 17 16.79 2.63 -14.56
CA PHE A 17 17.81 2.05 -13.68
C PHE A 17 17.69 2.54 -12.23
N PHE A 18 17.47 3.84 -12.04
CA PHE A 18 17.31 4.43 -10.71
C PHE A 18 16.03 3.95 -10.00
N GLY A 19 14.95 3.80 -10.75
CA GLY A 19 13.72 3.21 -10.22
C GLY A 19 13.93 1.79 -9.71
N ARG A 20 14.68 0.95 -10.44
CA ARG A 20 15.02 -0.42 -9.98
C ARG A 20 15.84 -0.43 -8.69
N MET A 21 16.80 0.49 -8.57
CA MET A 21 17.62 0.60 -7.35
C MET A 21 16.77 1.04 -6.16
N MET A 22 15.85 1.99 -6.35
CA MET A 22 14.94 2.46 -5.31
C MET A 22 13.99 1.33 -4.85
N VAL A 23 13.35 0.63 -5.77
CA VAL A 23 12.44 -0.50 -5.46
C VAL A 23 13.16 -1.61 -4.70
N ASN A 24 14.44 -1.87 -5.00
CA ASN A 24 15.24 -2.83 -4.24
C ASN A 24 15.51 -2.34 -2.80
N GLY A 25 15.75 -1.05 -2.60
CA GLY A 25 15.95 -0.45 -1.27
C GLY A 25 14.68 -0.52 -0.41
N MET A 26 13.51 -0.29 -1.00
CA MET A 26 12.21 -0.32 -0.31
C MET A 26 11.80 -1.72 0.18
N ASN A 27 12.42 -2.79 -0.31
CA ASN A 27 12.08 -4.15 0.10
C ASN A 27 12.66 -4.59 1.45
N GLY A 28 13.53 -3.79 2.09
CA GLY A 28 14.27 -4.18 3.29
C GLY A 28 14.29 -3.14 4.42
N GLY A 29 15.04 -3.41 5.47
CA GLY A 29 15.38 -2.46 6.54
C GLY A 29 14.19 -1.95 7.36
N SER A 30 14.02 -0.62 7.48
CA SER A 30 12.96 0.04 8.25
C SER A 30 11.57 -0.30 7.73
N HIS A 31 11.37 -0.32 6.40
CA HIS A 31 10.10 -0.67 5.79
C HIS A 31 9.61 -2.07 6.17
N ALA A 32 10.52 -3.03 6.35
CA ALA A 32 10.15 -4.37 6.79
C ALA A 32 9.60 -4.38 8.22
N ARG A 33 10.21 -3.59 9.13
CA ARG A 33 9.75 -3.47 10.53
C ARG A 33 8.42 -2.74 10.60
N MET A 34 8.28 -1.66 9.87
CA MET A 34 7.03 -0.89 9.77
C MET A 34 5.89 -1.77 9.24
N ALA A 35 6.11 -2.50 8.15
CA ALA A 35 5.10 -3.40 7.61
C ALA A 35 4.69 -4.51 8.60
N GLN A 36 5.64 -5.06 9.36
CA GLN A 36 5.34 -6.04 10.41
C GLN A 36 4.52 -5.42 11.54
N TRP A 37 4.87 -4.20 11.96
CA TRP A 37 4.14 -3.46 12.96
C TRP A 37 2.71 -3.18 12.50
N GLY A 38 2.51 -2.64 11.30
CA GLY A 38 1.17 -2.40 10.74
C GLY A 38 0.34 -3.69 10.62
N LEU A 39 0.96 -4.77 10.15
CA LEU A 39 0.30 -6.08 10.05
C LEU A 39 -0.03 -6.73 11.40
N SER A 40 0.43 -6.19 12.53
CA SER A 40 0.02 -6.67 13.86
C SER A 40 -1.37 -6.19 14.27
N PHE A 41 -1.95 -5.23 13.58
CA PHE A 41 -3.28 -4.68 13.84
C PHE A 41 -4.40 -5.36 13.04
N VAL A 42 -4.07 -6.36 12.22
CA VAL A 42 -5.08 -7.12 11.46
C VAL A 42 -4.81 -8.62 11.55
N ASP A 43 -5.88 -9.37 11.73
CA ASP A 43 -5.84 -10.81 11.57
C ASP A 43 -6.06 -11.17 10.11
N VAL A 44 -5.21 -12.05 9.58
CA VAL A 44 -5.29 -12.54 8.21
C VAL A 44 -5.67 -14.02 8.25
N ALA A 45 -6.87 -14.34 7.80
CA ALA A 45 -7.32 -15.73 7.73
C ALA A 45 -6.43 -16.57 6.81
N GLN A 46 -6.26 -17.85 7.11
CA GLN A 46 -5.37 -18.73 6.34
C GLN A 46 -5.76 -18.86 4.86
N GLU A 47 -7.05 -18.75 4.56
CA GLU A 47 -7.64 -18.84 3.22
C GLU A 47 -7.94 -17.47 2.60
N ALA A 48 -7.51 -16.36 3.23
CA ALA A 48 -7.87 -15.01 2.80
C ALA A 48 -7.46 -14.71 1.36
N GLY A 49 -8.35 -14.06 0.62
CA GLY A 49 -8.04 -13.33 -0.61
C GLY A 49 -7.58 -11.92 -0.26
N VAL A 50 -6.35 -11.58 -0.60
CA VAL A 50 -5.74 -10.28 -0.22
C VAL A 50 -5.35 -9.49 -1.46
N LEU A 51 -5.57 -8.17 -1.44
CA LEU A 51 -5.07 -7.23 -2.44
C LEU A 51 -4.06 -6.27 -1.80
N ASP A 52 -2.88 -6.14 -2.40
CA ASP A 52 -1.86 -5.14 -2.04
C ASP A 52 -1.80 -4.04 -3.11
N ILE A 53 -2.24 -2.82 -2.78
CA ILE A 53 -2.30 -1.69 -3.70
C ILE A 53 -1.04 -0.83 -3.57
N GLY A 54 -0.36 -0.60 -4.70
CA GLY A 54 0.97 0.01 -4.73
C GLY A 54 2.02 -0.97 -4.23
N CYS A 55 1.97 -2.22 -4.71
CA CYS A 55 2.75 -3.34 -4.17
C CYS A 55 4.28 -3.21 -4.33
N GLY A 56 4.76 -2.21 -5.07
CA GLY A 56 6.18 -1.92 -5.25
C GLY A 56 6.99 -3.13 -5.69
N GLY A 57 8.09 -3.42 -4.98
CA GLY A 57 8.96 -4.55 -5.24
C GLY A 57 8.44 -5.91 -4.75
N GLY A 58 7.21 -6.00 -4.22
CA GLY A 58 6.54 -7.26 -3.88
C GLY A 58 6.92 -7.87 -2.53
N ALA A 59 7.70 -7.18 -1.69
CA ALA A 59 8.09 -7.72 -0.38
C ALA A 59 6.90 -7.91 0.56
N ASN A 60 5.91 -7.00 0.51
CA ASN A 60 4.70 -7.12 1.33
C ASN A 60 3.78 -8.23 0.81
N ILE A 61 3.67 -8.43 -0.50
CA ILE A 61 3.01 -9.61 -1.07
C ILE A 61 3.61 -10.90 -0.48
N ALA A 62 4.94 -11.03 -0.45
CA ALA A 62 5.60 -12.21 0.12
C ALA A 62 5.31 -12.37 1.63
N ARG A 63 5.14 -11.27 2.39
CA ARG A 63 4.74 -11.31 3.81
C ARG A 63 3.29 -11.77 3.97
N LEU A 64 2.38 -11.25 3.16
CA LEU A 64 0.96 -11.59 3.15
C LEU A 64 0.75 -13.08 2.78
N LEU A 65 1.44 -13.58 1.76
CA LEU A 65 1.41 -15.00 1.35
C LEU A 65 1.81 -15.96 2.47
N ARG A 66 2.71 -15.55 3.37
CA ARG A 66 3.04 -16.36 4.56
C ARG A 66 1.96 -16.32 5.63
N ARG A 67 1.18 -15.24 5.71
CA ARG A 67 0.07 -15.10 6.67
C ARG A 67 -1.19 -15.84 6.21
N CYS A 68 -1.43 -15.93 4.89
CA CYS A 68 -2.54 -16.70 4.32
C CYS A 68 -2.02 -17.91 3.50
N PRO A 69 -1.47 -18.95 4.15
CA PRO A 69 -0.79 -20.04 3.47
C PRO A 69 -1.68 -20.86 2.52
N LYS A 70 -2.99 -20.81 2.68
CA LYS A 70 -3.99 -21.47 1.82
C LYS A 70 -4.76 -20.46 0.95
N GLY A 71 -4.54 -19.16 1.16
CA GLY A 71 -5.18 -18.06 0.46
C GLY A 71 -4.39 -17.60 -0.77
N THR A 72 -4.83 -16.49 -1.32
CA THR A 72 -4.23 -15.85 -2.50
C THR A 72 -3.91 -14.39 -2.22
N VAL A 73 -2.85 -13.88 -2.86
CA VAL A 73 -2.50 -12.45 -2.79
C VAL A 73 -2.39 -11.89 -4.19
N GLN A 74 -3.12 -10.83 -4.46
CA GLN A 74 -2.99 -10.05 -5.69
C GLN A 74 -2.26 -8.75 -5.40
N GLY A 75 -1.43 -8.29 -6.31
CA GLY A 75 -0.73 -7.01 -6.25
C GLY A 75 -1.05 -6.15 -7.45
N ILE A 76 -1.20 -4.85 -7.22
CA ILE A 76 -1.35 -3.86 -8.28
C ILE A 76 -0.38 -2.71 -8.04
N ASP A 77 0.29 -2.27 -9.10
CA ASP A 77 1.16 -1.09 -9.08
C ASP A 77 1.10 -0.40 -10.44
N TYR A 78 1.18 0.93 -10.47
CA TYR A 78 1.11 1.66 -11.73
C TYR A 78 2.47 1.80 -12.42
N SER A 79 3.56 1.36 -11.77
CA SER A 79 4.91 1.31 -12.34
C SER A 79 5.20 -0.07 -12.91
N PRO A 80 5.44 -0.20 -14.23
CA PRO A 80 5.83 -1.49 -14.82
C PRO A 80 7.14 -2.03 -14.26
N VAL A 81 8.03 -1.17 -13.77
CA VAL A 81 9.28 -1.58 -13.09
C VAL A 81 8.98 -2.28 -11.77
N SER A 82 8.07 -1.71 -10.97
CA SER A 82 7.60 -2.28 -9.70
C SER A 82 6.91 -3.64 -9.95
N VAL A 83 5.98 -3.67 -10.90
CA VAL A 83 5.25 -4.89 -11.29
C VAL A 83 6.22 -6.01 -11.67
N LYS A 84 7.17 -5.74 -12.56
CA LYS A 84 8.18 -6.72 -12.97
C LYS A 84 9.00 -7.24 -11.78
N LYS A 85 9.46 -6.34 -10.91
CA LYS A 85 10.22 -6.72 -9.72
C LYS A 85 9.38 -7.55 -8.75
N SER A 86 8.14 -7.16 -8.53
CA SER A 86 7.20 -7.89 -7.69
C SER A 86 6.92 -9.29 -8.22
N GLN A 87 6.77 -9.46 -9.53
CA GLN A 87 6.62 -10.75 -10.19
C GLN A 87 7.86 -11.64 -10.00
N GLU A 88 9.06 -11.07 -10.13
CA GLU A 88 10.33 -11.80 -9.90
C GLU A 88 10.42 -12.29 -8.45
N VAL A 89 10.13 -11.42 -7.47
CA VAL A 89 10.20 -11.76 -6.04
C VAL A 89 9.20 -12.84 -5.65
N ASN A 90 8.02 -12.85 -6.28
CA ASN A 90 6.92 -13.75 -5.95
C ASN A 90 6.73 -14.87 -6.99
N ALA A 91 7.72 -15.14 -7.84
CA ALA A 91 7.62 -16.06 -8.97
C ALA A 91 7.13 -17.47 -8.59
N ALA A 92 7.61 -18.01 -7.46
CA ALA A 92 7.17 -19.32 -6.98
C ALA A 92 5.68 -19.35 -6.59
N ALA A 93 5.19 -18.29 -5.95
CA ALA A 93 3.77 -18.18 -5.59
C ALA A 93 2.88 -17.96 -6.83
N ILE A 94 3.38 -17.22 -7.83
CA ILE A 94 2.70 -17.04 -9.12
C ILE A 94 2.59 -18.38 -9.85
N ALA A 95 3.67 -19.14 -9.94
CA ALA A 95 3.67 -20.47 -10.55
C ALA A 95 2.74 -21.46 -9.84
N ALA A 96 2.58 -21.31 -8.52
CA ALA A 96 1.63 -22.10 -7.71
C ALA A 96 0.17 -21.61 -7.79
N GLY A 97 -0.13 -20.57 -8.59
CA GLY A 97 -1.49 -20.00 -8.70
C GLY A 97 -1.95 -19.21 -7.46
N ARG A 98 -1.04 -18.91 -6.53
CA ARG A 98 -1.37 -18.21 -5.26
C ARG A 98 -1.09 -16.71 -5.28
N CYS A 99 -0.47 -16.22 -6.34
CA CYS A 99 -0.15 -14.80 -6.49
C CYS A 99 -0.42 -14.34 -7.92
N LYS A 100 -0.93 -13.12 -8.04
CA LYS A 100 -1.02 -12.40 -9.32
C LYS A 100 -0.56 -10.96 -9.11
N VAL A 101 0.29 -10.46 -10.00
CA VAL A 101 0.74 -9.07 -9.97
C VAL A 101 0.54 -8.46 -11.35
N GLN A 102 -0.12 -7.32 -11.39
CA GLN A 102 -0.43 -6.63 -12.64
C GLN A 102 -0.26 -5.11 -12.53
N GLU A 103 -0.12 -4.46 -13.67
CA GLU A 103 -0.13 -3.00 -13.76
C GLU A 103 -1.55 -2.47 -13.56
N GLY A 104 -1.67 -1.37 -12.82
CA GLY A 104 -2.94 -0.68 -12.60
C GLY A 104 -2.85 0.42 -11.56
N SER A 105 -3.95 1.12 -11.33
CA SER A 105 -4.04 2.29 -10.47
C SER A 105 -5.05 2.10 -9.33
N ALA A 106 -4.78 2.70 -8.17
CA ALA A 106 -5.73 2.81 -7.07
C ALA A 106 -7.03 3.55 -7.47
N ALA A 107 -6.94 4.46 -8.45
CA ALA A 107 -8.11 5.19 -8.96
C ALA A 107 -9.12 4.32 -9.72
N THR A 108 -8.66 3.20 -10.27
CA THR A 108 -9.52 2.28 -11.05
C THR A 108 -9.10 0.84 -10.77
N LEU A 109 -9.67 0.23 -9.74
CA LEU A 109 -9.37 -1.15 -9.37
C LEU A 109 -10.10 -2.12 -10.31
N PRO A 110 -9.39 -2.94 -11.12
CA PRO A 110 -9.95 -3.85 -12.11
C PRO A 110 -10.41 -5.17 -11.48
N TYR A 111 -11.12 -5.10 -10.37
CA TYR A 111 -11.58 -6.24 -9.57
C TYR A 111 -13.08 -6.17 -9.35
N ALA A 112 -13.70 -7.34 -9.13
CA ALA A 112 -15.11 -7.45 -8.84
C ALA A 112 -15.46 -6.88 -7.45
N ASP A 113 -16.74 -6.56 -7.26
CA ASP A 113 -17.28 -6.17 -5.96
C ASP A 113 -17.18 -7.34 -4.99
N GLY A 114 -16.73 -7.10 -3.76
CA GLY A 114 -16.65 -8.13 -2.74
C GLY A 114 -15.67 -9.27 -3.04
N GLU A 115 -14.53 -8.98 -3.66
CA GLU A 115 -13.54 -10.00 -4.03
C GLU A 115 -12.57 -10.33 -2.90
N PHE A 116 -12.19 -9.35 -2.06
CA PHE A 116 -11.10 -9.49 -1.09
C PHE A 116 -11.56 -9.47 0.37
N ASP A 117 -10.90 -10.29 1.18
CA ASP A 117 -11.06 -10.29 2.65
C ASP A 117 -10.23 -9.18 3.30
N LEU A 118 -9.07 -8.85 2.70
CA LEU A 118 -8.18 -7.80 3.15
C LEU A 118 -7.64 -7.03 1.95
N VAL A 119 -7.64 -5.70 2.04
CA VAL A 119 -6.88 -4.81 1.14
C VAL A 119 -5.81 -4.11 1.95
N THR A 120 -4.60 -4.00 1.40
CA THR A 120 -3.47 -3.33 2.05
C THR A 120 -2.90 -2.22 1.16
N ALA A 121 -2.38 -1.18 1.79
CA ALA A 121 -1.66 -0.07 1.16
C ALA A 121 -0.47 0.32 2.05
N PHE A 122 0.76 -0.02 1.62
CA PHE A 122 1.99 0.31 2.34
C PHE A 122 2.73 1.41 1.61
N GLU A 123 2.89 2.58 2.23
CA GLU A 123 3.66 3.69 1.67
C GLU A 123 3.15 4.21 0.32
N THR A 124 1.86 4.16 0.07
CA THR A 124 1.32 4.45 -1.27
C THR A 124 0.17 5.45 -1.30
N VAL A 125 -0.62 5.56 -0.22
CA VAL A 125 -1.80 6.45 -0.18
C VAL A 125 -1.45 7.92 -0.39
N TYR A 126 -0.22 8.32 -0.11
CA TYR A 126 0.32 9.65 -0.36
C TYR A 126 0.12 10.17 -1.79
N PHE A 127 0.01 9.23 -2.75
CA PHE A 127 0.00 9.50 -4.19
C PHE A 127 -1.34 9.19 -4.84
N TRP A 128 -2.36 8.80 -4.06
CA TRP A 128 -3.64 8.41 -4.62
C TRP A 128 -4.44 9.65 -5.06
N PRO A 129 -4.83 9.74 -6.33
CA PRO A 129 -5.61 10.89 -6.80
C PRO A 129 -7.05 10.77 -6.30
N GLY A 130 -7.59 11.86 -5.73
CA GLY A 130 -8.97 11.84 -5.22
C GLY A 130 -9.15 10.75 -4.17
N ILE A 131 -8.53 10.94 -3.01
CA ILE A 131 -8.37 9.90 -1.98
C ILE A 131 -9.69 9.20 -1.60
N GLU A 132 -10.80 9.94 -1.52
CA GLU A 132 -12.10 9.38 -1.16
C GLU A 132 -12.66 8.47 -2.25
N GLU A 133 -12.49 8.83 -3.54
CA GLU A 133 -12.88 7.99 -4.66
C GLU A 133 -12.05 6.69 -4.67
N CYS A 134 -10.76 6.78 -4.42
CA CYS A 134 -9.89 5.60 -4.28
C CYS A 134 -10.36 4.73 -3.11
N PHE A 135 -10.68 5.33 -1.95
CA PHE A 135 -11.19 4.60 -0.79
C PHE A 135 -12.55 3.95 -1.06
N ARG A 136 -13.47 4.62 -1.80
CA ARG A 136 -14.73 3.97 -2.25
C ARG A 136 -14.46 2.79 -3.18
N GLY A 137 -13.44 2.91 -4.05
CA GLY A 137 -12.97 1.79 -4.87
C GLY A 137 -12.47 0.61 -4.04
N VAL A 138 -11.73 0.87 -2.96
CA VAL A 138 -11.29 -0.16 -1.99
C VAL A 138 -12.49 -0.77 -1.27
N LEU A 139 -13.42 0.06 -0.78
CA LEU A 139 -14.63 -0.40 -0.11
C LEU A 139 -15.46 -1.33 -1.02
N ARG A 140 -15.57 -0.99 -2.30
CA ARG A 140 -16.29 -1.80 -3.31
C ARG A 140 -15.71 -3.20 -3.44
N VAL A 141 -14.40 -3.32 -3.57
CA VAL A 141 -13.74 -4.61 -3.81
C VAL A 141 -13.59 -5.47 -2.55
N LEU A 142 -13.75 -4.89 -1.35
CA LEU A 142 -13.81 -5.63 -0.10
C LEU A 142 -15.11 -6.41 0.02
N LYS A 143 -15.03 -7.62 0.55
CA LYS A 143 -16.19 -8.41 1.03
C LYS A 143 -16.84 -7.72 2.23
N GLU A 144 -18.11 -8.06 2.51
CA GLU A 144 -18.73 -7.67 3.78
C GLU A 144 -17.92 -8.20 4.96
N GLY A 145 -17.61 -7.32 5.92
CA GLY A 145 -16.71 -7.61 7.03
C GLY A 145 -15.22 -7.64 6.66
N GLY A 146 -14.88 -7.43 5.40
CA GLY A 146 -13.50 -7.29 4.94
C GLY A 146 -12.84 -6.04 5.50
N ARG A 147 -11.50 -6.04 5.53
CA ARG A 147 -10.72 -4.98 6.16
C ARG A 147 -9.79 -4.27 5.18
N PHE A 148 -9.60 -2.97 5.41
CA PHE A 148 -8.58 -2.16 4.78
C PHE A 148 -7.49 -1.82 5.79
N LEU A 149 -6.22 -2.01 5.41
CA LEU A 149 -5.02 -1.67 6.19
C LEU A 149 -4.18 -0.66 5.41
N ILE A 150 -3.94 0.50 6.01
CA ILE A 150 -3.00 1.51 5.52
C ILE A 150 -1.81 1.55 6.48
N VAL A 151 -0.58 1.58 5.97
CA VAL A 151 0.63 1.71 6.79
C VAL A 151 1.57 2.71 6.12
N ASN A 152 1.92 3.76 6.85
CA ASN A 152 2.74 4.86 6.40
C ASN A 152 3.95 5.09 7.31
N GLU A 153 5.08 5.50 6.73
CA GLU A 153 6.32 5.82 7.45
C GLU A 153 6.25 7.20 8.14
N ASP A 154 5.32 8.06 7.74
CA ASP A 154 5.13 9.40 8.31
C ASP A 154 3.66 9.56 8.75
N ASP A 155 3.47 10.08 9.97
CA ASP A 155 2.16 10.35 10.59
C ASP A 155 1.63 11.77 10.29
N GLY A 156 2.37 12.58 9.54
CA GLY A 156 2.00 13.96 9.20
C GLY A 156 2.10 14.96 10.35
N LEU A 157 2.58 14.55 11.53
CA LEU A 157 2.58 15.40 12.74
C LEU A 157 3.93 16.07 13.03
N THR A 158 5.00 15.64 12.36
CA THR A 158 6.37 16.12 12.67
C THR A 158 6.78 17.41 11.96
N GLY A 159 5.99 17.87 10.97
CA GLY A 159 6.34 18.99 10.08
C GLY A 159 7.43 18.65 9.03
N ASN A 160 7.98 17.45 9.06
CA ASN A 160 8.94 17.00 8.03
C ASN A 160 8.25 16.69 6.70
N ASN A 161 6.96 16.36 6.74
CA ASN A 161 6.10 16.10 5.58
C ASN A 161 6.09 17.26 4.57
N GLU A 162 6.05 18.52 5.04
CA GLU A 162 6.05 19.69 4.15
C GLU A 162 7.24 19.73 3.19
N LYS A 163 8.40 19.25 3.63
CA LYS A 163 9.58 19.18 2.78
C LYS A 163 9.39 18.17 1.64
N TRP A 164 8.84 17.02 1.93
CA TRP A 164 8.60 15.96 0.94
C TRP A 164 7.49 16.34 -0.03
N GLU A 165 6.41 16.94 0.47
CA GLU A 165 5.30 17.43 -0.35
C GLU A 165 5.73 18.53 -1.34
N LYS A 166 6.66 19.42 -0.92
CA LYS A 166 7.27 20.43 -1.81
C LYS A 166 8.22 19.82 -2.84
N MET A 167 8.83 18.67 -2.56
CA MET A 167 9.81 18.02 -3.43
C MET A 167 9.21 17.00 -4.38
N ILE A 168 8.10 16.39 -4.02
CA ILE A 168 7.44 15.31 -4.77
C ILE A 168 6.05 15.79 -5.16
N ASP A 169 5.87 16.09 -6.45
CA ASP A 169 4.62 16.59 -6.97
C ASP A 169 3.47 15.59 -6.76
N GLY A 170 2.36 16.09 -6.20
CA GLY A 170 1.16 15.32 -5.91
C GLY A 170 1.29 14.36 -4.73
N MET A 171 2.32 14.50 -3.89
CA MET A 171 2.39 13.82 -2.59
C MET A 171 1.61 14.60 -1.56
N HIS A 172 0.83 13.88 -0.73
CA HIS A 172 0.20 14.42 0.47
C HIS A 172 0.32 13.43 1.62
N THR A 173 0.89 13.87 2.74
CA THR A 173 1.04 13.06 3.95
C THR A 173 -0.16 13.27 4.84
N TYR A 174 -0.96 12.23 5.00
CA TYR A 174 -2.20 12.28 5.78
C TYR A 174 -1.91 12.13 7.27
N THR A 175 -2.45 13.05 8.07
CA THR A 175 -2.52 12.92 9.53
C THR A 175 -3.52 11.83 9.96
N PRO A 176 -3.46 11.34 11.22
CA PRO A 176 -4.45 10.42 11.78
C PRO A 176 -5.90 10.90 11.61
N ASP A 177 -6.17 12.18 11.83
CA ASP A 177 -7.52 12.75 11.77
C ASP A 177 -8.00 12.91 10.32
N GLU A 178 -7.13 13.28 9.39
CA GLU A 178 -7.45 13.31 7.95
C GLU A 178 -7.81 11.93 7.43
N LEU A 179 -7.00 10.89 7.74
CA LEU A 179 -7.32 9.52 7.32
C LEU A 179 -8.65 9.05 7.89
N ARG A 180 -8.92 9.33 9.17
CA ARG A 180 -10.21 9.01 9.78
C ARG A 180 -11.36 9.70 9.06
N THR A 181 -11.20 10.97 8.74
CA THR A 181 -12.21 11.77 8.03
C THR A 181 -12.48 11.20 6.64
N HIS A 182 -11.45 10.97 5.84
CA HIS A 182 -11.60 10.45 4.47
C HIS A 182 -12.13 9.02 4.43
N LEU A 183 -11.70 8.14 5.35
CA LEU A 183 -12.23 6.78 5.46
C LEU A 183 -13.72 6.80 5.82
N THR A 184 -14.12 7.65 6.76
CA THR A 184 -15.54 7.83 7.14
C THR A 184 -16.35 8.34 5.95
N ALA A 185 -15.86 9.36 5.24
CA ALA A 185 -16.52 9.92 4.06
C ALA A 185 -16.65 8.91 2.90
N ALA A 186 -15.73 7.97 2.81
CA ALA A 186 -15.79 6.86 1.84
C ALA A 186 -16.76 5.74 2.25
N GLY A 187 -17.26 5.71 3.49
CA GLY A 187 -18.23 4.73 3.98
C GLY A 187 -17.67 3.60 4.82
N PHE A 188 -16.38 3.65 5.19
CA PHE A 188 -15.78 2.67 6.11
C PHE A 188 -16.28 2.83 7.54
N ARG A 189 -16.28 1.72 8.29
CA ARG A 189 -16.66 1.61 9.69
C ARG A 189 -15.50 1.05 10.53
N ASP A 190 -15.65 1.05 11.85
CA ASP A 190 -14.65 0.50 12.80
C ASP A 190 -13.23 1.01 12.52
N ILE A 191 -13.12 2.32 12.28
CA ILE A 191 -11.85 2.96 11.91
C ILE A 191 -11.00 3.11 13.17
N ALA A 192 -9.84 2.45 13.19
CA ALA A 192 -8.81 2.63 14.21
C ALA A 192 -7.54 3.17 13.56
N VAL A 193 -6.93 4.19 14.18
CA VAL A 193 -5.66 4.75 13.73
C VAL A 193 -4.66 4.68 14.89
N HIS A 194 -3.50 4.10 14.61
CA HIS A 194 -2.40 3.89 15.54
C HIS A 194 -1.17 4.64 15.05
N THR A 195 -0.45 5.28 15.97
CA THR A 195 0.84 5.93 15.70
C THR A 195 1.94 5.24 16.50
N ASN A 196 3.16 5.33 16.00
CA ASN A 196 4.36 4.86 16.70
C ASN A 196 5.23 6.07 17.04
N ASP A 197 5.23 6.49 18.30
CA ASP A 197 5.91 7.72 18.75
C ASP A 197 7.43 7.72 18.53
N GLN A 198 8.05 6.54 18.46
CA GLN A 198 9.50 6.44 18.25
C GLN A 198 9.92 6.60 16.78
N HIS A 199 9.02 6.25 15.86
CA HIS A 199 9.31 6.20 14.44
C HIS A 199 8.39 7.07 13.60
N HIS A 200 7.38 7.69 14.21
CA HIS A 200 6.32 8.44 13.54
C HIS A 200 5.55 7.64 12.48
N TRP A 201 5.52 6.30 12.63
CA TRP A 201 4.72 5.46 11.75
C TRP A 201 3.25 5.61 12.05
N LEU A 202 2.46 5.52 11.00
CA LEU A 202 1.01 5.54 11.07
C LEU A 202 0.45 4.22 10.52
N CYS A 203 -0.54 3.65 11.23
CA CYS A 203 -1.32 2.52 10.75
C CYS A 203 -2.81 2.82 10.93
N ALA A 204 -3.57 2.76 9.85
CA ALA A 204 -5.02 2.84 9.92
C ALA A 204 -5.64 1.50 9.50
N THR A 205 -6.65 1.06 10.26
CA THR A 205 -7.50 -0.09 9.92
C THR A 205 -8.94 0.36 9.83
N ALA A 206 -9.68 -0.18 8.88
CA ALA A 206 -11.10 0.13 8.69
C ALA A 206 -11.86 -1.12 8.18
N ALA A 207 -13.14 -1.21 8.49
CA ALA A 207 -14.01 -2.31 8.04
C ALA A 207 -15.01 -1.82 6.96
N LYS A 208 -15.37 -2.71 6.05
CA LYS A 208 -16.54 -2.55 5.19
C LYS A 208 -17.82 -2.81 5.93
#